data_f254d7341211301bc9c2e2df58640e25
#
_entry.id   f254d7341211301bc9c2e2df58640e25
#
_cell.length_a   1.000
_cell.length_b   1.000
_cell.length_c   1.000
_cell.angle_alpha   90.00
_cell.angle_beta   90.00
_cell.angle_gamma   90.00
#
_symmetry.space_group_name_H-M   'P 1'
#
loop_
_entity.id
_entity.type
_entity.pdbx_description
1 polymer ?
#
loop_
_entity_poly.entity_id
_entity_poly.type
_entity_poly.pdbx_seq_one_letter_code
_entity_poly.pdbx_strand_id
1 'polypeptide(L)'
;MIKDRQIKLIIGSLLHDIGKVVYRSGDGRNHSQSGYEFLKNETDVQDQDILNCVRYHHAKYLKNANIPKNDCAYVTYFADNIAAFSDRRESEEQAADRRRAIPTRQ
;
A
#
# COMPACT_ATOMS: atom_id res chain seq x y z
N MET A 1 19.94 -1.81 16.90
CA MET A 1 20.24 -2.42 15.60
C MET A 1 18.93 -2.89 14.96
N ILE A 2 18.69 -2.53 13.70
CA ILE A 2 17.49 -2.94 12.98
C ILE A 2 17.65 -4.38 12.52
N LYS A 3 16.67 -5.23 12.81
CA LYS A 3 16.68 -6.63 12.41
C LYS A 3 16.36 -6.77 10.93
N ASP A 4 16.83 -7.85 10.30
CA ASP A 4 16.57 -8.15 8.87
C ASP A 4 15.08 -8.07 8.52
N ARG A 5 14.23 -8.61 9.39
CA ARG A 5 12.79 -8.58 9.15
C ARG A 5 12.25 -7.14 9.09
N GLN A 6 12.78 -6.26 9.93
CA GLN A 6 12.40 -4.86 9.94
C GLN A 6 12.86 -4.15 8.67
N ILE A 7 14.06 -4.46 8.20
CA ILE A 7 14.58 -3.91 6.94
C ILE A 7 13.69 -4.35 5.78
N LYS A 8 13.36 -5.62 5.73
CA LYS A 8 12.49 -6.16 4.66
C LYS A 8 11.11 -5.54 4.69
N LEU A 9 10.55 -5.33 5.89
CA LEU A 9 9.27 -4.67 6.05
C LEU A 9 9.32 -3.22 5.57
N ILE A 10 10.38 -2.50 5.91
CA ILE A 10 10.55 -1.11 5.46
C ILE A 10 10.64 -1.06 3.94
N ILE A 11 11.48 -1.89 3.34
CA ILE A 11 11.66 -1.92 1.89
C ILE A 11 10.36 -2.32 1.21
N GLY A 12 9.71 -3.37 1.70
CA GLY A 12 8.43 -3.83 1.14
C GLY A 12 7.34 -2.79 1.23
N SER A 13 7.28 -2.06 2.35
CA SER A 13 6.30 -1.00 2.54
C SER A 13 6.56 0.20 1.63
N LEU A 14 7.83 0.54 1.39
CA LEU A 14 8.17 1.60 0.45
C LEU A 14 7.82 1.22 -1.00
N LEU A 15 7.90 -0.06 -1.33
CA LEU A 15 7.67 -0.54 -2.69
C LEU A 15 6.25 -1.05 -2.94
N HIS A 16 5.40 -1.10 -1.90
CA HIS A 16 4.10 -1.77 -2.04
C HIS A 16 3.22 -1.20 -3.17
N ASP A 17 3.35 0.08 -3.47
CA ASP A 17 2.59 0.74 -4.52
C ASP A 17 3.39 0.95 -5.82
N ILE A 18 4.53 0.25 -5.98
CA ILE A 18 5.38 0.47 -7.16
C ILE A 18 4.62 0.23 -8.48
N GLY A 19 3.63 -0.66 -8.46
CA GLY A 19 2.82 -0.94 -9.64
C GLY A 19 2.06 0.27 -10.15
N LYS A 20 1.68 1.19 -9.28
CA LYS A 20 1.01 2.43 -9.67
C LYS A 20 1.95 3.36 -10.45
N VAL A 21 3.24 3.31 -10.13
CA VAL A 21 4.25 4.13 -10.80
C VAL A 21 4.60 3.53 -12.15
N VAL A 22 4.76 2.21 -12.22
CA VAL A 22 5.18 1.49 -13.42
C VAL A 22 4.08 1.46 -14.48
N TYR A 23 2.82 1.31 -14.05
CA TYR A 23 1.68 1.18 -14.95
C TYR A 23 0.70 2.34 -14.73
N ARG A 24 1.12 3.53 -15.12
CA ARG A 24 0.36 4.77 -14.91
C ARG A 24 -0.82 4.94 -15.85
N SER A 25 -0.81 4.28 -16.98
CA SER A 25 -1.71 4.59 -18.09
C SER A 25 -3.13 4.09 -17.90
N GLY A 26 -3.46 3.54 -16.72
CA GLY A 26 -4.82 3.09 -16.45
C GLY A 26 -5.24 1.92 -17.30
N ASP A 27 -4.33 1.01 -17.58
CA ASP A 27 -4.62 -0.19 -18.39
C ASP A 27 -5.50 -1.20 -17.67
N GLY A 28 -6.02 -0.85 -16.50
CA GLY A 28 -6.91 -1.70 -15.73
C GLY A 28 -6.20 -2.79 -14.94
N ARG A 29 -4.90 -2.85 -15.00
CA ARG A 29 -4.15 -3.86 -14.25
C ARG A 29 -4.17 -3.56 -12.77
N ASN A 30 -4.28 -4.61 -12.00
CA ASN A 30 -4.09 -4.58 -10.58
C ASN A 30 -2.64 -4.19 -10.25
N HIS A 31 -2.45 -3.06 -9.57
CA HIS A 31 -1.10 -2.56 -9.26
C HIS A 31 -0.31 -3.47 -8.33
N SER A 32 -0.97 -4.26 -7.48
CA SER A 32 -0.31 -5.22 -6.61
C SER A 32 0.37 -6.33 -7.42
N GLN A 33 -0.36 -6.91 -8.35
CA GLN A 33 0.18 -7.95 -9.21
C GLN A 33 1.22 -7.39 -10.17
N SER A 34 0.96 -6.23 -10.75
CA SER A 34 1.88 -5.58 -11.67
C SER A 34 3.19 -5.19 -10.97
N GLY A 35 3.10 -4.67 -9.75
CA GLY A 35 4.27 -4.33 -8.94
C GLY A 35 5.09 -5.55 -8.57
N TYR A 36 4.42 -6.64 -8.18
CA TYR A 36 5.08 -7.90 -7.88
C TYR A 36 5.84 -8.44 -9.10
N GLU A 37 5.18 -8.48 -10.26
CA GLU A 37 5.80 -8.97 -11.50
C GLU A 37 6.96 -8.09 -11.92
N PHE A 38 6.82 -6.78 -11.81
CA PHE A 38 7.89 -5.84 -12.12
C PHE A 38 9.12 -6.11 -11.25
N LEU A 39 8.93 -6.19 -9.94
CA LEU A 39 10.05 -6.42 -9.02
C LEU A 39 10.73 -7.76 -9.28
N LYS A 40 9.94 -8.80 -9.49
CA LYS A 40 10.44 -10.15 -9.69
C LYS A 40 11.20 -10.30 -11.02
N ASN A 41 10.68 -9.70 -12.09
CA ASN A 41 11.17 -9.93 -13.44
C ASN A 41 12.15 -8.88 -13.92
N GLU A 42 12.03 -7.63 -13.45
CA GLU A 42 12.81 -6.50 -13.97
C GLU A 42 13.87 -6.00 -12.98
N THR A 43 13.90 -6.54 -11.78
CA THR A 43 14.86 -6.14 -10.75
C THR A 43 15.49 -7.37 -10.11
N ASP A 44 16.49 -7.13 -9.25
CA ASP A 44 17.15 -8.19 -8.49
C ASP A 44 16.43 -8.52 -7.18
N VAL A 45 15.26 -7.94 -6.94
CA VAL A 45 14.50 -8.21 -5.72
C VAL A 45 13.86 -9.59 -5.81
N GLN A 46 14.42 -10.54 -5.07
CA GLN A 46 13.94 -11.93 -5.04
C GLN A 46 13.51 -12.36 -3.63
N ASP A 47 13.59 -11.47 -2.66
CA ASP A 47 13.21 -11.78 -1.29
C ASP A 47 11.69 -11.93 -1.19
N GLN A 48 11.24 -13.09 -0.72
CA GLN A 48 9.81 -13.40 -0.67
C GLN A 48 9.03 -12.50 0.29
N ASP A 49 9.66 -12.08 1.39
CA ASP A 49 8.98 -11.19 2.34
C ASP A 49 8.69 -9.83 1.71
N ILE A 50 9.64 -9.29 0.97
CA ILE A 50 9.47 -8.02 0.26
C ILE A 50 8.43 -8.17 -0.84
N LEU A 51 8.51 -9.24 -1.63
CA LEU A 51 7.56 -9.50 -2.71
C LEU A 51 6.14 -9.68 -2.18
N ASN A 52 5.98 -10.32 -1.03
CA ASN A 52 4.67 -10.50 -0.40
C ASN A 52 4.05 -9.16 0.04
N CYS A 53 4.87 -8.23 0.53
CA CYS A 53 4.38 -6.89 0.88
C CYS A 53 3.76 -6.18 -0.32
N VAL A 54 4.36 -6.33 -1.48
CA VAL A 54 3.87 -5.71 -2.72
C VAL A 54 2.65 -6.46 -3.27
N ARG A 55 2.72 -7.79 -3.29
CA ARG A 55 1.69 -8.63 -3.91
C ARG A 55 0.40 -8.67 -3.11
N TYR A 56 0.48 -8.71 -1.79
CA TYR A 56 -0.64 -9.02 -0.90
C TYR A 56 -1.05 -7.88 0.04
N HIS A 57 -0.80 -6.63 -0.33
CA HIS A 57 -1.16 -5.52 0.57
C HIS A 57 -2.63 -5.12 0.54
N HIS A 58 -3.45 -5.74 -0.30
CA HIS A 58 -4.90 -5.52 -0.31
C HIS A 58 -5.64 -6.74 0.24
N ALA A 59 -6.72 -6.49 1.00
CA ALA A 59 -7.52 -7.55 1.61
C ALA A 59 -7.97 -8.62 0.62
N LYS A 60 -8.34 -8.20 -0.58
CA LYS A 60 -8.78 -9.09 -1.65
C LYS A 60 -7.77 -10.19 -1.97
N TYR A 61 -6.49 -9.84 -1.99
CA TYR A 61 -5.44 -10.80 -2.32
C TYR A 61 -4.89 -11.51 -1.08
N LEU A 62 -4.84 -10.79 0.04
CA LEU A 62 -4.37 -11.33 1.30
C LEU A 62 -5.27 -12.46 1.80
N LYS A 63 -6.57 -12.30 1.62
CA LYS A 63 -7.57 -13.28 2.04
C LYS A 63 -7.33 -14.66 1.44
N ASN A 64 -6.90 -14.72 0.20
CA ASN A 64 -6.69 -15.98 -0.53
C ASN A 64 -5.21 -16.39 -0.57
N ALA A 65 -4.32 -15.59 0.01
CA ALA A 65 -2.91 -15.92 0.05
C ALA A 65 -2.65 -16.98 1.11
N ASN A 66 -1.84 -17.98 0.77
CA ASN A 66 -1.46 -19.03 1.70
C ASN A 66 -0.16 -18.64 2.41
N ILE A 67 -0.24 -17.59 3.22
CA ILE A 67 0.90 -17.07 3.98
C ILE A 67 0.56 -16.99 5.46
N PRO A 68 1.58 -17.09 6.34
CA PRO A 68 1.35 -17.00 7.79
C PRO A 68 0.81 -15.63 8.18
N LYS A 69 0.01 -15.58 9.25
CA LYS A 69 -0.56 -14.33 9.76
C LYS A 69 0.49 -13.34 10.26
N ASN A 70 1.69 -13.80 10.58
CA ASN A 70 2.79 -12.94 10.99
C ASN A 70 3.68 -12.49 9.83
N ASP A 71 3.28 -12.75 8.60
CA ASP A 71 4.00 -12.29 7.41
C ASP A 71 4.00 -10.77 7.34
N CYS A 72 5.07 -10.20 6.81
CA CYS A 72 5.21 -8.76 6.66
C CYS A 72 4.08 -8.14 5.82
N ALA A 73 3.47 -8.91 4.92
CA ALA A 73 2.35 -8.45 4.11
C ALA A 73 1.16 -7.99 4.97
N TYR A 74 0.90 -8.65 6.09
CA TYR A 74 -0.18 -8.23 7.00
C TYR A 74 0.11 -6.89 7.65
N VAL A 75 1.37 -6.65 8.00
CA VAL A 75 1.77 -5.36 8.59
C VAL A 75 1.60 -4.24 7.56
N THR A 76 2.04 -4.46 6.34
CA THR A 76 1.87 -3.50 5.24
C THR A 76 0.40 -3.22 4.97
N TYR A 77 -0.42 -4.27 4.95
CA TYR A 77 -1.87 -4.15 4.78
C TYR A 77 -2.50 -3.26 5.86
N PHE A 78 -2.20 -3.53 7.12
CA PHE A 78 -2.75 -2.75 8.23
C PHE A 78 -2.27 -1.29 8.19
N ALA A 79 -0.97 -1.08 7.95
CA ALA A 79 -0.41 0.26 7.88
C ALA A 79 -1.02 1.08 6.75
N ASP A 80 -1.19 0.47 5.59
CA ASP A 80 -1.80 1.12 4.43
C ASP A 80 -3.25 1.53 4.71
N ASN A 81 -4.01 0.65 5.35
CA ASN A 81 -5.40 0.95 5.69
C ASN A 81 -5.53 2.02 6.76
N ILE A 82 -4.65 2.03 7.75
CA ILE A 82 -4.63 3.07 8.78
C ILE A 82 -4.33 4.43 8.15
N ALA A 83 -3.32 4.49 7.28
CA ALA A 83 -2.94 5.72 6.58
C ALA A 83 -4.09 6.23 5.71
N ALA A 84 -4.73 5.34 4.94
CA ALA A 84 -5.85 5.70 4.09
C ALA A 84 -7.04 6.19 4.90
N PHE A 85 -7.33 5.57 6.03
CA PHE A 85 -8.40 6.01 6.92
C PHE A 85 -8.11 7.41 7.48
N SER A 86 -6.89 7.65 7.93
CA SER A 86 -6.48 8.95 8.46
C SER A 86 -6.59 10.04 7.39
N ASP A 87 -6.14 9.76 6.17
CA ASP A 87 -6.22 10.70 5.04
C ASP A 87 -7.67 11.05 4.72
N ARG A 88 -8.55 10.05 4.67
CA ARG A 88 -9.96 10.30 4.42
C ARG A 88 -10.59 11.15 5.52
N ARG A 89 -10.26 10.87 6.77
CA ARG A 89 -10.78 11.61 7.91
C ARG A 89 -10.33 13.06 7.89
N GLU A 90 -9.06 13.32 7.62
CA GLU A 90 -8.53 14.67 7.49
C GLU A 90 -9.22 15.43 6.35
N SER A 91 -9.40 14.79 5.22
CA SER A 91 -10.08 15.38 4.07
C SER A 91 -11.51 15.76 4.39
N GLU A 92 -12.23 14.91 5.12
CA GLU A 92 -13.60 15.18 5.56
C GLU A 92 -13.65 16.35 6.55
N GLU A 93 -12.73 16.40 7.50
CA GLU A 93 -12.63 17.48 8.47
C GLU A 93 -12.30 18.81 7.78
N GLN A 94 -11.36 18.81 6.85
CA GLN A 94 -11.01 20.01 6.09
C GLN A 94 -12.18 20.49 5.23
N ALA A 95 -12.91 19.59 4.62
CA ALA A 95 -14.10 19.94 3.83
C ALA A 95 -15.19 20.53 4.72
N ALA A 96 -15.39 19.96 5.91
CA ALA A 96 -16.35 20.49 6.87
C ALA A 96 -15.95 21.90 7.37
N ASP A 97 -14.65 22.08 7.65
CA ASP A 97 -14.12 23.38 8.07
C ASP A 97 -14.29 24.44 6.98
N ARG A 98 -14.02 24.08 5.73
CA ARG A 98 -14.21 24.98 4.60
C ARG A 98 -15.67 25.38 4.45
N ARG A 99 -16.61 24.45 4.62
CA ARG A 99 -18.05 24.75 4.56
C ARG A 99 -18.47 25.70 5.69
N ARG A 100 -17.92 25.49 6.88
CA ARG A 100 -18.20 26.37 8.01
C ARG A 100 -17.61 27.77 7.85
N ALA A 101 -16.47 27.86 7.19
CA ALA A 101 -15.73 29.10 6.99
C ALA A 101 -16.31 29.96 5.86
N ILE A 102 -17.09 29.38 4.95
CA ILE A 102 -17.68 30.13 3.83
C ILE A 102 -18.76 31.09 4.40
N PRO A 103 -18.59 32.41 4.18
CA PRO A 103 -19.62 33.36 4.64
C PRO A 103 -20.93 33.07 3.99
N THR A 104 -22.00 33.10 4.76
CA THR A 104 -23.37 32.99 4.25
C THR A 104 -23.66 34.20 3.41
N ARG A 105 -23.88 34.03 2.13
CA ARG A 105 -24.33 35.11 1.27
C ARG A 105 -25.81 35.30 1.47
N GLN A 106 -26.18 36.48 1.73
CA GLN A 106 -27.59 36.87 1.82
C GLN A 106 -28.01 37.54 0.54
#